data_619f6925dd48f434c303dd2054973ca3
#
_entry.id   619f6925dd48f434c303dd2054973ca3
#
_cell.length_a   1.000
_cell.length_b   1.000
_cell.length_c   1.000
_cell.angle_alpha   90.00
_cell.angle_beta   90.00
_cell.angle_gamma   90.00
#
_symmetry.space_group_name_H-M   'P 1'
#
loop_
_entity.id
_entity.type
_entity.pdbx_description
1 polymer ?
#
loop_
_entity_poly.entity_id
_entity_poly.type
_entity_poly.pdbx_seq_one_letter_code
_entity_poly.pdbx_strand_id
1 'polypeptide(L)'
;KKNRTPNPDILCNKEIKFKTFLDKAIALGADYIAMGHYARVIHDGDKHYLLRGIDENKDQTYFLSQLSSAQLAKALFPIGDMLKPSVRELARKYQLVVADKKDSTGVCFIGERNFKEFLMNYIPATPGEIISTDGRIVGHHDGVMYYTIGQRRGLHIGGPGEAWFVCGKDTTKNQLIVGQGKDTELLYANRVIVTDVNIINGTFSNNQKMTAKFRYRQPDEEITVSWVNENTLEVKCSRPVKALSLIHISEPTRRVVI
;
A
#
# COMPACT_ATOMS: atom_id res chain seq x y z
N LYS A 1 12.21 -3.71 -13.64
CA LYS A 1 11.37 -3.79 -14.83
C LYS A 1 10.34 -4.94 -14.69
N LYS A 2 9.79 -5.11 -13.48
CA LYS A 2 8.87 -6.20 -13.13
C LYS A 2 7.40 -5.88 -13.44
N ASN A 3 7.11 -4.85 -14.24
CA ASN A 3 5.75 -4.38 -14.58
C ASN A 3 4.82 -4.16 -13.36
N ARG A 4 5.40 -3.80 -12.21
CA ARG A 4 4.68 -3.53 -10.96
C ARG A 4 4.84 -2.06 -10.61
N THR A 5 3.76 -1.42 -10.17
CA THR A 5 3.84 -0.08 -9.56
C THR A 5 4.28 -0.25 -8.10
N PRO A 6 5.48 0.18 -7.71
CA PRO A 6 5.91 0.10 -6.31
C PRO A 6 5.06 1.01 -5.45
N ASN A 7 4.92 0.66 -4.16
CA ASN A 7 4.42 1.59 -3.16
C ASN A 7 5.62 2.28 -2.51
N PRO A 8 5.88 3.57 -2.83
CA PRO A 8 7.07 4.26 -2.34
C PRO A 8 7.06 4.47 -0.82
N ASP A 9 5.88 4.59 -0.19
CA ASP A 9 5.77 4.77 1.26
C ASP A 9 6.16 3.51 2.02
N ILE A 10 5.77 2.32 1.53
CA ILE A 10 6.20 1.04 2.10
C ILE A 10 7.73 0.89 2.01
N LEU A 11 8.30 1.20 0.83
CA LEU A 11 9.76 1.11 0.64
C LEU A 11 10.50 2.14 1.48
N CYS A 12 10.00 3.37 1.59
CA CYS A 12 10.57 4.40 2.45
C CYS A 12 10.59 3.96 3.91
N ASN A 13 9.50 3.39 4.41
CA ASN A 13 9.45 2.87 5.77
C ASN A 13 10.46 1.73 5.95
N LYS A 14 10.43 0.72 5.07
CA LYS A 14 11.30 -0.46 5.16
C LYS A 14 12.79 -0.12 5.09
N GLU A 15 13.22 0.63 4.07
CA GLU A 15 14.64 0.79 3.74
C GLU A 15 15.26 2.07 4.31
N ILE A 16 14.47 3.13 4.51
CA ILE A 16 14.99 4.42 4.96
C ILE A 16 14.71 4.62 6.44
N LYS A 17 13.44 4.68 6.85
CA LYS A 17 13.08 5.04 8.23
C LYS A 17 13.45 3.96 9.25
N PHE A 18 13.04 2.72 8.97
CA PHE A 18 13.25 1.60 9.91
C PHE A 18 14.47 0.73 9.57
N LYS A 19 15.36 1.20 8.70
CA LYS A 19 16.67 0.60 8.44
C LYS A 19 17.75 1.67 8.54
N THR A 20 18.02 2.42 7.48
CA THR A 20 19.14 3.37 7.46
C THR A 20 19.08 4.40 8.60
N PHE A 21 17.91 4.99 8.87
CA PHE A 21 17.75 5.95 9.96
C PHE A 21 17.82 5.25 11.31
N LEU A 22 17.18 4.09 11.49
CA LEU A 22 17.27 3.30 12.72
C LEU A 22 18.72 2.93 13.02
N ASP A 23 19.45 2.34 12.06
CA ASP A 23 20.84 1.93 12.22
C ASP A 23 21.72 3.12 12.65
N LYS A 24 21.50 4.29 12.03
CA LYS A 24 22.23 5.52 12.37
C LYS A 24 21.87 6.01 13.78
N ALA A 25 20.61 5.98 14.17
CA ALA A 25 20.17 6.39 15.51
C ALA A 25 20.79 5.51 16.59
N ILE A 26 20.75 4.19 16.41
CA ILE A 26 21.37 3.23 17.35
C ILE A 26 22.89 3.44 17.43
N ALA A 27 23.55 3.66 16.29
CA ALA A 27 25.00 3.95 16.26
C ALA A 27 25.37 5.26 16.98
N LEU A 28 24.42 6.19 17.13
CA LEU A 28 24.56 7.43 17.92
C LEU A 28 24.15 7.27 19.38
N GLY A 29 23.82 6.06 19.84
CA GLY A 29 23.49 5.75 21.23
C GLY A 29 22.00 5.83 21.57
N ALA A 30 21.11 5.89 20.58
CA ALA A 30 19.68 5.80 20.84
C ALA A 30 19.26 4.35 21.14
N ASP A 31 18.35 4.16 22.10
CA ASP A 31 17.76 2.85 22.40
C ASP A 31 16.60 2.54 21.47
N TYR A 32 15.84 3.56 21.07
CA TYR A 32 14.65 3.47 20.23
C TYR A 32 14.56 4.64 19.25
N ILE A 33 13.76 4.46 18.21
CA ILE A 33 13.27 5.56 17.38
C ILE A 33 11.77 5.77 17.63
N ALA A 34 11.35 7.03 17.78
CA ALA A 34 9.94 7.39 17.89
C ALA A 34 9.42 7.95 16.56
N MET A 35 8.36 7.36 16.05
CA MET A 35 7.78 7.71 14.75
C MET A 35 6.34 8.18 14.88
N GLY A 36 5.98 9.25 14.15
CA GLY A 36 4.63 9.82 14.13
C GLY A 36 3.61 9.03 13.30
N HIS A 37 3.75 7.72 13.18
CA HIS A 37 2.77 6.89 12.51
C HIS A 37 1.59 6.57 13.44
N TYR A 38 0.38 6.57 12.88
CA TYR A 38 -0.80 6.04 13.55
C TYR A 38 -0.78 4.51 13.49
N ALA A 39 0.03 3.94 14.33
CA ALA A 39 0.23 2.51 14.53
C ALA A 39 0.56 2.27 15.99
N ARG A 40 0.50 1.04 16.46
CA ARG A 40 0.89 0.65 17.81
C ARG A 40 1.85 -0.52 17.77
N VAL A 41 2.68 -0.64 18.77
CA VAL A 41 3.56 -1.79 18.94
C VAL A 41 3.38 -2.34 20.35
N ILE A 42 3.31 -3.66 20.47
CA ILE A 42 3.38 -4.37 21.76
C ILE A 42 4.66 -5.18 21.76
N HIS A 43 5.41 -5.04 22.86
CA HIS A 43 6.59 -5.84 23.14
C HIS A 43 6.22 -6.92 24.18
N ASP A 44 6.35 -8.18 23.80
CA ASP A 44 6.06 -9.35 24.65
C ASP A 44 7.26 -10.30 24.59
N GLY A 45 8.20 -10.10 25.50
CA GLY A 45 9.50 -10.76 25.46
C GLY A 45 10.23 -10.47 24.17
N ASP A 46 10.61 -11.51 23.44
CA ASP A 46 11.30 -11.41 22.13
C ASP A 46 10.35 -11.21 20.96
N LYS A 47 9.05 -11.13 21.20
CA LYS A 47 8.03 -10.92 20.15
C LYS A 47 7.54 -9.48 20.15
N HIS A 48 7.47 -8.90 18.97
CA HIS A 48 7.06 -7.50 18.78
C HIS A 48 5.92 -7.44 17.77
N TYR A 49 4.73 -7.08 18.23
CA TYR A 49 3.51 -7.10 17.44
C TYR A 49 3.18 -5.71 16.92
N LEU A 50 3.01 -5.58 15.62
CA LEU A 50 2.48 -4.38 15.00
C LEU A 50 0.94 -4.42 15.07
N LEU A 51 0.34 -3.43 15.74
CA LEU A 51 -1.10 -3.28 15.86
C LEU A 51 -1.57 -2.02 15.16
N ARG A 52 -2.81 -2.06 14.70
CA ARG A 52 -3.45 -0.88 14.11
C ARG A 52 -3.59 0.24 15.12
N GLY A 53 -3.44 1.48 14.65
CA GLY A 53 -3.79 2.67 15.40
C GLY A 53 -5.28 2.67 15.79
N ILE A 54 -5.64 3.33 16.87
CA ILE A 54 -7.05 3.42 17.28
C ILE A 54 -7.89 4.31 16.36
N ASP A 55 -7.26 5.27 15.66
CA ASP A 55 -7.92 6.07 14.63
C ASP A 55 -7.95 5.29 13.31
N GLU A 56 -9.06 4.59 13.06
CA GLU A 56 -9.23 3.76 11.87
C GLU A 56 -9.10 4.55 10.56
N ASN A 57 -9.44 5.86 10.57
CA ASN A 57 -9.32 6.73 9.40
C ASN A 57 -7.86 7.15 9.12
N LYS A 58 -6.98 7.03 10.13
CA LYS A 58 -5.58 7.44 10.06
C LYS A 58 -4.61 6.28 10.21
N ASP A 59 -5.10 5.07 10.50
CA ASP A 59 -4.25 3.89 10.64
C ASP A 59 -3.27 3.75 9.47
N GLN A 60 -1.98 3.61 9.80
CA GLN A 60 -0.89 3.57 8.82
C GLN A 60 -0.16 2.22 8.80
N THR A 61 -0.67 1.21 9.48
CA THR A 61 -0.04 -0.12 9.51
C THR A 61 0.10 -0.76 8.14
N TYR A 62 -0.79 -0.43 7.20
CA TYR A 62 -0.66 -0.82 5.80
C TYR A 62 0.72 -0.50 5.20
N PHE A 63 1.29 0.66 5.55
CA PHE A 63 2.60 1.09 5.06
C PHE A 63 3.77 0.52 5.87
N LEU A 64 3.49 -0.17 6.98
CA LEU A 64 4.46 -0.77 7.88
C LEU A 64 4.51 -2.30 7.76
N SER A 65 3.71 -2.90 6.89
CA SER A 65 3.56 -4.35 6.71
C SER A 65 4.85 -5.07 6.28
N GLN A 66 5.85 -4.34 5.81
CA GLN A 66 7.14 -4.91 5.41
C GLN A 66 8.25 -4.73 6.46
N LEU A 67 7.91 -4.32 7.68
CA LEU A 67 8.85 -4.27 8.78
C LEU A 67 9.09 -5.66 9.36
N SER A 68 10.30 -5.89 9.85
CA SER A 68 10.63 -7.09 10.61
C SER A 68 10.34 -6.91 12.11
N SER A 69 10.22 -8.03 12.84
CA SER A 69 10.12 -8.01 14.30
C SER A 69 11.31 -7.28 14.95
N ALA A 70 12.53 -7.46 14.42
CA ALA A 70 13.71 -6.78 14.92
C ALA A 70 13.65 -5.25 14.75
N GLN A 71 13.08 -4.76 13.64
CA GLN A 71 12.86 -3.32 13.44
C GLN A 71 11.80 -2.78 14.39
N LEU A 72 10.73 -3.54 14.62
CA LEU A 72 9.69 -3.18 15.59
C LEU A 72 10.19 -3.16 17.02
N ALA A 73 11.14 -4.04 17.38
CA ALA A 73 11.78 -4.07 18.70
C ALA A 73 12.38 -2.72 19.12
N LYS A 74 12.75 -1.90 18.14
CA LYS A 74 13.39 -0.60 18.34
C LYS A 74 12.50 0.59 17.94
N ALA A 75 11.22 0.36 17.74
CA ALA A 75 10.27 1.37 17.28
C ALA A 75 9.24 1.73 18.34
N LEU A 76 8.95 3.02 18.45
CA LEU A 76 7.86 3.56 19.27
C LEU A 76 6.91 4.35 18.37
N PHE A 77 5.61 4.24 18.65
CA PHE A 77 4.56 5.00 17.96
C PHE A 77 3.71 5.79 18.96
N PRO A 78 4.20 6.95 19.44
CA PRO A 78 3.60 7.67 20.57
C PRO A 78 2.17 8.15 20.34
N ILE A 79 1.74 8.29 19.09
CA ILE A 79 0.40 8.77 18.72
C ILE A 79 -0.55 7.65 18.27
N GLY A 80 -0.12 6.39 18.38
CA GLY A 80 -0.91 5.23 17.92
C GLY A 80 -2.20 5.01 18.73
N ASP A 81 -2.20 5.41 20.00
CA ASP A 81 -3.34 5.33 20.90
C ASP A 81 -4.14 6.64 20.97
N MET A 82 -4.03 7.49 19.94
CA MET A 82 -4.69 8.79 19.90
C MET A 82 -5.49 8.99 18.61
N LEU A 83 -6.63 9.66 18.71
CA LEU A 83 -7.36 10.17 17.56
C LEU A 83 -6.66 11.42 16.99
N LYS A 84 -6.72 11.61 15.69
CA LYS A 84 -6.09 12.76 15.02
C LYS A 84 -6.52 14.13 15.58
N PRO A 85 -7.80 14.38 15.92
CA PRO A 85 -8.20 15.62 16.57
C PRO A 85 -7.45 15.86 17.88
N SER A 86 -7.34 14.86 18.75
CA SER A 86 -6.63 14.97 20.04
C SER A 86 -5.14 15.26 19.85
N VAL A 87 -4.50 14.65 18.84
CA VAL A 87 -3.10 14.98 18.50
C VAL A 87 -2.96 16.45 18.09
N ARG A 88 -3.92 16.99 17.33
CA ARG A 88 -3.93 18.41 16.93
C ARG A 88 -4.16 19.35 18.12
N GLU A 89 -5.04 18.99 19.05
CA GLU A 89 -5.28 19.75 20.28
C GLU A 89 -4.00 19.83 21.13
N LEU A 90 -3.30 18.70 21.29
CA LEU A 90 -2.01 18.69 21.99
C LEU A 90 -0.97 19.53 21.26
N ALA A 91 -0.90 19.46 19.94
CA ALA A 91 0.04 20.27 19.15
C ALA A 91 -0.22 21.78 19.34
N ARG A 92 -1.49 22.22 19.39
CA ARG A 92 -1.86 23.60 19.70
C ARG A 92 -1.54 23.97 21.13
N LYS A 93 -1.87 23.10 22.10
CA LYS A 93 -1.54 23.31 23.53
C LYS A 93 -0.05 23.53 23.74
N TYR A 94 0.79 22.80 23.04
CA TYR A 94 2.25 22.95 23.10
C TYR A 94 2.80 23.96 22.06
N GLN A 95 1.94 24.72 21.40
CA GLN A 95 2.31 25.79 20.43
C GLN A 95 3.27 25.28 19.33
N LEU A 96 3.08 24.04 18.88
CA LEU A 96 3.92 23.49 17.83
C LEU A 96 3.59 24.15 16.47
N VAL A 97 4.60 24.59 15.76
CA VAL A 97 4.47 25.27 14.44
C VAL A 97 3.67 24.45 13.42
N VAL A 98 3.68 23.13 13.57
CA VAL A 98 2.99 22.20 12.66
C VAL A 98 1.55 21.87 13.06
N ALA A 99 1.01 22.48 14.12
CA ALA A 99 -0.31 22.15 14.66
C ALA A 99 -1.44 22.23 13.62
N ASP A 100 -1.41 23.26 12.77
CA ASP A 100 -2.42 23.52 11.74
C ASP A 100 -1.98 23.12 10.33
N LYS A 101 -0.84 22.44 10.21
CA LYS A 101 -0.36 21.93 8.93
C LYS A 101 -1.38 20.95 8.34
N LYS A 102 -1.73 21.15 7.05
CA LYS A 102 -2.59 20.21 6.30
C LYS A 102 -1.98 18.82 6.25
N ASP A 103 -2.84 17.79 6.21
CA ASP A 103 -2.40 16.43 6.01
C ASP A 103 -1.67 16.30 4.67
N SER A 104 -0.56 15.56 4.65
CA SER A 104 0.14 15.27 3.40
C SER A 104 -0.74 14.41 2.49
N THR A 105 -0.97 14.85 1.26
CA THR A 105 -1.80 14.19 0.26
C THR A 105 -0.99 13.41 -0.78
N GLY A 106 0.32 13.54 -0.78
CA GLY A 106 1.25 12.90 -1.70
C GLY A 106 2.28 12.02 -1.01
N VAL A 107 3.22 11.51 -1.79
CA VAL A 107 4.37 10.77 -1.27
C VAL A 107 5.23 11.71 -0.44
N CYS A 108 5.45 11.36 0.84
CA CYS A 108 5.96 12.30 1.85
C CYS A 108 7.34 12.93 1.53
N PHE A 109 8.19 12.25 0.74
CA PHE A 109 9.51 12.75 0.36
C PHE A 109 9.56 13.42 -1.03
N ILE A 110 8.48 13.33 -1.81
CA ILE A 110 8.36 14.02 -3.12
C ILE A 110 7.64 15.36 -2.97
N GLY A 111 6.76 15.48 -1.96
CA GLY A 111 5.90 16.65 -1.75
C GLY A 111 4.73 16.71 -2.74
N GLU A 112 4.11 17.89 -2.84
CA GLU A 112 3.00 18.15 -3.76
C GLU A 112 3.54 18.41 -5.18
N ARG A 113 3.84 17.35 -5.91
CA ARG A 113 4.25 17.39 -7.31
C ARG A 113 3.36 16.50 -8.15
N ASN A 114 3.26 16.80 -9.43
CA ASN A 114 2.66 15.88 -10.40
C ASN A 114 3.53 14.61 -10.45
N PHE A 115 3.00 13.51 -9.93
CA PHE A 115 3.74 12.26 -9.80
C PHE A 115 4.21 11.71 -11.16
N LYS A 116 3.42 11.90 -12.22
CA LYS A 116 3.78 11.51 -13.57
C LYS A 116 4.99 12.30 -14.07
N GLU A 117 4.97 13.61 -13.97
CA GLU A 117 6.07 14.49 -14.36
C GLU A 117 7.35 14.18 -13.57
N PHE A 118 7.20 13.90 -12.28
CA PHE A 118 8.34 13.46 -11.45
C PHE A 118 8.93 12.16 -11.97
N LEU A 119 8.10 11.14 -12.28
CA LEU A 119 8.57 9.87 -12.79
C LEU A 119 9.23 9.97 -14.17
N MET A 120 8.76 10.87 -15.03
CA MET A 120 9.34 11.08 -16.36
C MET A 120 10.83 11.43 -16.32
N ASN A 121 11.32 12.07 -15.25
CA ASN A 121 12.73 12.36 -15.08
C ASN A 121 13.62 11.11 -14.82
N TYR A 122 13.02 10.02 -14.34
CA TYR A 122 13.75 8.81 -13.96
C TYR A 122 13.44 7.60 -14.84
N ILE A 123 12.27 7.59 -15.44
CA ILE A 123 11.79 6.48 -16.26
C ILE A 123 11.36 7.06 -17.61
N PRO A 124 12.20 6.94 -18.65
CA PRO A 124 11.83 7.42 -19.96
C PRO A 124 10.54 6.75 -20.43
N ALA A 125 9.61 7.56 -20.88
CA ALA A 125 8.33 7.10 -21.38
C ALA A 125 8.44 6.72 -22.84
N THR A 126 7.79 5.65 -23.21
CA THR A 126 7.53 5.30 -24.62
C THR A 126 6.02 5.41 -24.84
N PRO A 127 5.54 6.40 -25.59
CA PRO A 127 4.13 6.49 -25.93
C PRO A 127 3.63 5.23 -26.64
N GLY A 128 2.37 4.89 -26.43
CA GLY A 128 1.75 3.72 -27.05
C GLY A 128 0.24 3.86 -27.13
N GLU A 129 -0.41 2.80 -27.58
CA GLU A 129 -1.84 2.77 -27.82
C GLU A 129 -2.61 2.39 -26.54
N ILE A 130 -3.78 3.02 -26.37
CA ILE A 130 -4.80 2.55 -25.43
C ILE A 130 -5.82 1.76 -26.26
N ILE A 131 -5.97 0.48 -25.92
CA ILE A 131 -6.90 -0.41 -26.59
C ILE A 131 -8.02 -0.84 -25.64
N SER A 132 -9.23 -0.92 -26.17
CA SER A 132 -10.36 -1.49 -25.45
C SER A 132 -10.26 -3.02 -25.40
N THR A 133 -11.02 -3.63 -24.49
CA THR A 133 -11.07 -5.10 -24.32
C THR A 133 -11.48 -5.86 -25.58
N ASP A 134 -12.20 -5.19 -26.48
CA ASP A 134 -12.58 -5.73 -27.80
C ASP A 134 -11.54 -5.44 -28.91
N GLY A 135 -10.38 -4.85 -28.57
CA GLY A 135 -9.25 -4.64 -29.47
C GLY A 135 -9.26 -3.33 -30.27
N ARG A 136 -10.23 -2.42 -30.03
CA ARG A 136 -10.25 -1.12 -30.70
C ARG A 136 -9.27 -0.14 -30.07
N ILE A 137 -8.57 0.65 -30.88
CA ILE A 137 -7.77 1.78 -30.39
C ILE A 137 -8.72 2.89 -29.95
N VAL A 138 -8.64 3.30 -28.68
CA VAL A 138 -9.50 4.31 -28.06
C VAL A 138 -8.73 5.53 -27.59
N GLY A 139 -7.41 5.53 -27.73
CA GLY A 139 -6.55 6.64 -27.36
C GLY A 139 -5.07 6.29 -27.38
N HIS A 140 -4.26 7.19 -26.81
CA HIS A 140 -2.82 7.00 -26.66
C HIS A 140 -2.39 7.31 -25.24
N HIS A 141 -1.35 6.64 -24.77
CA HIS A 141 -0.75 6.87 -23.46
C HIS A 141 0.71 7.34 -23.60
N ASP A 142 1.22 8.07 -22.60
CA ASP A 142 2.59 8.57 -22.62
C ASP A 142 3.63 7.54 -22.14
N GLY A 143 3.18 6.39 -21.65
CA GLY A 143 4.02 5.30 -21.16
C GLY A 143 3.22 4.38 -20.25
N VAL A 144 3.14 3.09 -20.58
CA VAL A 144 2.33 2.08 -19.86
C VAL A 144 2.66 1.99 -18.36
N MET A 145 3.88 2.35 -17.96
CA MET A 145 4.33 2.32 -16.57
C MET A 145 3.68 3.39 -15.68
N TYR A 146 3.15 4.47 -16.24
CA TYR A 146 2.53 5.55 -15.47
C TYR A 146 1.10 5.26 -15.05
N TYR A 147 0.51 4.19 -15.55
CA TYR A 147 -0.87 3.81 -15.26
C TYR A 147 -0.92 2.65 -14.27
N THR A 148 -1.99 2.60 -13.50
CA THR A 148 -2.23 1.55 -12.50
C THR A 148 -3.52 0.80 -12.84
N ILE A 149 -3.54 -0.52 -12.64
CA ILE A 149 -4.76 -1.33 -12.82
C ILE A 149 -5.88 -0.76 -11.95
N GLY A 150 -7.06 -0.57 -12.56
CA GLY A 150 -8.23 0.06 -11.94
C GLY A 150 -8.21 1.59 -11.96
N GLN A 151 -7.20 2.23 -12.56
CA GLN A 151 -7.17 3.69 -12.72
C GLN A 151 -8.28 4.14 -13.66
N ARG A 152 -8.99 5.21 -13.24
CA ARG A 152 -10.06 5.86 -14.02
C ARG A 152 -9.64 7.21 -14.57
N ARG A 153 -8.95 8.02 -13.74
CA ARG A 153 -8.61 9.41 -14.08
C ARG A 153 -7.34 9.48 -14.92
N GLY A 154 -7.23 10.51 -15.78
CA GLY A 154 -6.04 10.77 -16.56
C GLY A 154 -5.81 9.82 -17.74
N LEU A 155 -6.87 9.15 -18.23
CA LEU A 155 -6.81 8.32 -19.44
C LEU A 155 -7.02 9.16 -20.71
N HIS A 156 -7.68 10.31 -20.59
CA HIS A 156 -7.98 11.23 -21.71
C HIS A 156 -8.70 10.54 -22.89
N ILE A 157 -9.54 9.55 -22.57
CA ILE A 157 -10.37 8.85 -23.55
C ILE A 157 -11.74 9.53 -23.57
N GLY A 158 -12.14 10.01 -24.73
CA GLY A 158 -13.47 10.59 -24.96
C GLY A 158 -14.48 9.53 -25.38
N GLY A 159 -15.66 10.01 -25.80
CA GLY A 159 -16.72 9.19 -26.39
C GLY A 159 -17.89 8.90 -25.45
N PRO A 160 -18.96 8.30 -25.97
CA PRO A 160 -20.14 7.92 -25.21
C PRO A 160 -19.87 6.68 -24.34
N GLY A 161 -20.77 6.44 -23.38
CA GLY A 161 -20.75 5.25 -22.53
C GLY A 161 -20.30 5.55 -21.10
N GLU A 162 -19.98 4.49 -20.38
CA GLU A 162 -19.53 4.55 -19.00
C GLU A 162 -18.05 4.99 -18.89
N ALA A 163 -17.58 5.19 -17.67
CA ALA A 163 -16.19 5.55 -17.44
C ALA A 163 -15.23 4.41 -17.83
N TRP A 164 -14.12 4.77 -18.43
CA TRP A 164 -13.03 3.87 -18.74
C TRP A 164 -12.17 3.56 -17.52
N PHE A 165 -11.75 2.31 -17.41
CA PHE A 165 -10.84 1.84 -16.38
C PHE A 165 -9.70 1.03 -16.99
N VAL A 166 -8.50 1.17 -16.44
CA VAL A 166 -7.36 0.33 -16.82
C VAL A 166 -7.59 -1.10 -16.34
N CYS A 167 -7.76 -2.03 -17.26
CA CYS A 167 -7.98 -3.45 -16.99
C CYS A 167 -6.70 -4.27 -17.12
N GLY A 168 -5.74 -3.83 -17.93
CA GLY A 168 -4.51 -4.56 -18.15
C GLY A 168 -3.39 -3.70 -18.74
N LYS A 169 -2.21 -4.31 -18.85
CA LYS A 169 -1.04 -3.73 -19.51
C LYS A 169 -0.32 -4.81 -20.30
N ASP A 170 -0.14 -4.59 -21.58
CA ASP A 170 0.76 -5.39 -22.41
C ASP A 170 2.07 -4.61 -22.60
N THR A 171 3.09 -4.97 -21.83
CA THR A 171 4.38 -4.29 -21.92
C THR A 171 5.22 -4.72 -23.10
N THR A 172 4.91 -5.86 -23.73
CA THR A 172 5.60 -6.35 -24.92
C THR A 172 5.17 -5.54 -26.13
N LYS A 173 3.86 -5.29 -26.24
CA LYS A 173 3.28 -4.46 -27.30
C LYS A 173 3.21 -2.97 -26.95
N ASN A 174 3.59 -2.59 -25.73
CA ASN A 174 3.45 -1.24 -25.20
C ASN A 174 2.00 -0.72 -25.29
N GLN A 175 1.02 -1.55 -24.88
CA GLN A 175 -0.40 -1.24 -24.94
C GLN A 175 -1.04 -1.19 -23.55
N LEU A 176 -1.92 -0.22 -23.35
CA LEU A 176 -2.75 -0.10 -22.17
C LEU A 176 -4.15 -0.63 -22.48
N ILE A 177 -4.60 -1.65 -21.77
CA ILE A 177 -5.90 -2.28 -21.98
C ILE A 177 -6.93 -1.62 -21.07
N VAL A 178 -8.03 -1.15 -21.62
CA VAL A 178 -9.10 -0.45 -20.89
C VAL A 178 -10.47 -1.07 -21.17
N GLY A 179 -11.37 -0.97 -20.20
CA GLY A 179 -12.74 -1.47 -20.31
C GLY A 179 -13.75 -0.49 -19.73
N GLN A 180 -15.00 -0.60 -20.19
CA GLN A 180 -16.18 0.12 -19.70
C GLN A 180 -17.23 -0.87 -19.20
N GLY A 181 -18.12 -0.42 -18.32
CA GLY A 181 -19.27 -1.20 -17.87
C GLY A 181 -18.90 -2.60 -17.37
N LYS A 182 -19.49 -3.62 -17.97
CA LYS A 182 -19.26 -5.03 -17.61
C LYS A 182 -17.83 -5.50 -17.82
N ASP A 183 -17.08 -4.89 -18.75
CA ASP A 183 -15.68 -5.26 -18.97
C ASP A 183 -14.81 -4.94 -17.75
N THR A 184 -15.31 -4.13 -16.83
CA THR A 184 -14.67 -3.90 -15.54
C THR A 184 -14.68 -5.12 -14.62
N GLU A 185 -15.45 -6.16 -14.91
CA GLU A 185 -15.43 -7.44 -14.18
C GLU A 185 -14.04 -8.08 -14.25
N LEU A 186 -13.26 -7.82 -15.33
CA LEU A 186 -11.85 -8.21 -15.44
C LEU A 186 -10.95 -7.64 -14.32
N LEU A 187 -11.41 -6.59 -13.64
CA LEU A 187 -10.72 -6.03 -12.50
C LEU A 187 -10.92 -6.81 -11.20
N TYR A 188 -11.87 -7.73 -11.17
CA TYR A 188 -12.21 -8.47 -9.97
C TYR A 188 -11.55 -9.83 -9.95
N ALA A 189 -11.03 -10.20 -8.79
CA ALA A 189 -10.51 -11.54 -8.53
C ALA A 189 -10.92 -12.01 -7.15
N ASN A 190 -11.17 -13.31 -7.02
CA ASN A 190 -11.43 -13.98 -5.74
C ASN A 190 -10.24 -14.83 -5.28
N ARG A 191 -9.19 -14.90 -6.09
CA ARG A 191 -7.97 -15.67 -5.82
C ARG A 191 -6.74 -14.84 -6.20
N VAL A 192 -5.77 -14.82 -5.30
CA VAL A 192 -4.53 -14.05 -5.49
C VAL A 192 -3.34 -14.92 -5.08
N ILE A 193 -2.28 -14.88 -5.86
CA ILE A 193 -0.99 -15.43 -5.50
C ILE A 193 -0.10 -14.29 -5.01
N VAL A 194 0.36 -14.42 -3.77
CA VAL A 194 1.21 -13.43 -3.09
C VAL A 194 2.62 -13.97 -3.02
N THR A 195 3.59 -13.21 -3.52
CA THR A 195 5.02 -13.49 -3.43
C THR A 195 5.71 -12.45 -2.57
N ASP A 196 6.94 -12.71 -2.19
CA ASP A 196 7.74 -11.82 -1.33
C ASP A 196 7.01 -11.56 0.02
N VAL A 197 6.50 -12.63 0.62
CA VAL A 197 5.74 -12.60 1.87
C VAL A 197 6.64 -12.18 3.02
N ASN A 198 6.22 -11.18 3.80
CA ASN A 198 6.88 -10.76 5.03
C ASN A 198 5.98 -11.13 6.21
N ILE A 199 6.46 -11.99 7.10
CA ILE A 199 5.79 -12.33 8.34
C ILE A 199 6.50 -11.61 9.48
N ILE A 200 5.78 -10.76 10.17
CA ILE A 200 6.34 -9.98 11.28
C ILE A 200 6.56 -10.88 12.48
N ASN A 201 5.56 -11.69 12.83
CA ASN A 201 5.63 -12.65 13.93
C ASN A 201 4.76 -13.88 13.69
N GLY A 202 5.20 -15.00 14.25
CA GLY A 202 4.44 -16.23 14.29
C GLY A 202 4.42 -17.00 12.97
N THR A 203 3.50 -17.90 12.88
CA THR A 203 3.19 -18.72 11.70
C THR A 203 1.68 -18.86 11.62
N PHE A 204 1.16 -19.28 10.48
CA PHE A 204 -0.25 -19.60 10.33
C PHE A 204 -0.43 -20.92 9.58
N SER A 205 -1.55 -21.57 9.86
CA SER A 205 -1.90 -22.85 9.27
C SER A 205 -2.48 -22.67 7.87
N ASN A 206 -2.38 -23.70 7.04
CA ASN A 206 -3.11 -23.71 5.78
C ASN A 206 -4.63 -23.63 6.04
N ASN A 207 -5.32 -22.94 5.14
CA ASN A 207 -6.74 -22.63 5.23
C ASN A 207 -7.14 -21.79 6.45
N GLN A 208 -6.21 -21.01 7.00
CA GLN A 208 -6.52 -20.10 8.10
C GLN A 208 -7.37 -18.93 7.60
N LYS A 209 -8.45 -18.64 8.34
CA LYS A 209 -9.28 -17.44 8.11
C LYS A 209 -8.62 -16.22 8.69
N MET A 210 -8.54 -15.18 7.91
CA MET A 210 -7.89 -13.91 8.25
C MET A 210 -8.64 -12.75 7.60
N THR A 211 -8.14 -11.53 7.78
CA THR A 211 -8.59 -10.36 7.02
C THR A 211 -7.43 -9.77 6.24
N ALA A 212 -7.72 -9.19 5.09
CA ALA A 212 -6.72 -8.50 4.28
C ALA A 212 -7.20 -7.14 3.82
N LYS A 213 -6.25 -6.22 3.70
CA LYS A 213 -6.45 -4.91 3.10
C LYS A 213 -5.64 -4.86 1.80
N PHE A 214 -6.35 -4.82 0.66
CA PHE A 214 -5.70 -4.80 -0.65
C PHE A 214 -5.30 -3.40 -1.11
N ARG A 215 -5.89 -2.37 -0.50
CA ARG A 215 -5.52 -0.97 -0.68
C ARG A 215 -5.69 -0.22 0.63
N TYR A 216 -4.88 0.79 0.84
CA TYR A 216 -4.81 1.57 2.08
C TYR A 216 -6.19 2.03 2.63
N ARG A 217 -7.07 2.52 1.77
CA ARG A 217 -8.39 3.06 2.19
C ARG A 217 -9.56 2.10 1.97
N GLN A 218 -9.30 0.87 1.56
CA GLN A 218 -10.35 -0.14 1.46
C GLN A 218 -10.69 -0.72 2.83
N PRO A 219 -11.93 -1.19 3.05
CA PRO A 219 -12.27 -1.99 4.21
C PRO A 219 -11.48 -3.31 4.19
N ASP A 220 -11.45 -3.96 5.34
CA ASP A 220 -10.90 -5.30 5.44
C ASP A 220 -11.79 -6.30 4.71
N GLU A 221 -11.17 -7.21 3.99
CA GLU A 221 -11.83 -8.31 3.31
C GLU A 221 -11.51 -9.62 4.02
N GLU A 222 -12.54 -10.44 4.25
CA GLU A 222 -12.35 -11.79 4.76
C GLU A 222 -11.66 -12.66 3.72
N ILE A 223 -10.61 -13.34 4.14
CA ILE A 223 -9.79 -14.19 3.30
C ILE A 223 -9.50 -15.52 3.98
N THR A 224 -9.12 -16.49 3.16
CA THR A 224 -8.48 -17.73 3.58
C THR A 224 -7.09 -17.78 2.97
N VAL A 225 -6.08 -18.07 3.77
CA VAL A 225 -4.68 -18.13 3.33
C VAL A 225 -4.17 -19.56 3.38
N SER A 226 -3.37 -19.95 2.40
CA SER A 226 -2.67 -21.22 2.36
C SER A 226 -1.29 -21.06 1.74
N TRP A 227 -0.29 -21.76 2.26
CA TRP A 227 1.02 -21.81 1.67
C TRP A 227 1.01 -22.64 0.38
N VAL A 228 1.56 -22.08 -0.68
CA VAL A 228 1.87 -22.80 -1.93
C VAL A 228 3.27 -23.39 -1.84
N ASN A 229 4.19 -22.60 -1.30
CA ASN A 229 5.57 -22.95 -0.96
C ASN A 229 6.09 -21.97 0.10
N GLU A 230 7.34 -22.08 0.51
CA GLU A 230 7.96 -21.28 1.58
C GLU A 230 7.82 -19.76 1.44
N ASN A 231 7.71 -19.24 0.21
CA ASN A 231 7.70 -17.81 -0.09
C ASN A 231 6.44 -17.34 -0.82
N THR A 232 5.47 -18.23 -1.00
CA THR A 232 4.29 -17.94 -1.83
C THR A 232 3.02 -18.37 -1.12
N LEU A 233 2.08 -17.44 -1.00
CA LEU A 233 0.76 -17.69 -0.46
C LEU A 233 -0.30 -17.69 -1.57
N GLU A 234 -1.26 -18.57 -1.45
CA GLU A 234 -2.57 -18.44 -2.07
C GLU A 234 -3.51 -17.74 -1.08
N VAL A 235 -4.14 -16.70 -1.55
CA VAL A 235 -5.17 -15.95 -0.81
C VAL A 235 -6.49 -16.10 -1.57
N LYS A 236 -7.50 -16.68 -0.90
CA LYS A 236 -8.87 -16.77 -1.41
C LYS A 236 -9.73 -15.76 -0.68
N CYS A 237 -10.38 -14.87 -1.44
CA CYS A 237 -11.29 -13.87 -0.90
C CYS A 237 -12.71 -14.45 -0.81
N SER A 238 -13.45 -14.10 0.24
CA SER A 238 -14.86 -14.51 0.41
C SER A 238 -15.77 -13.94 -0.68
N ARG A 239 -15.38 -12.83 -1.27
CA ARG A 239 -16.03 -12.18 -2.41
C ARG A 239 -15.00 -11.63 -3.39
N PRO A 240 -15.36 -11.39 -4.68
CA PRO A 240 -14.46 -10.79 -5.64
C PRO A 240 -13.99 -9.39 -5.20
N VAL A 241 -12.69 -9.15 -5.24
CA VAL A 241 -12.07 -7.87 -4.85
C VAL A 241 -11.54 -7.16 -6.07
N LYS A 242 -11.82 -5.85 -6.17
CA LYS A 242 -11.49 -5.03 -7.33
C LYS A 242 -10.04 -4.57 -7.33
N ALA A 243 -9.41 -4.69 -8.50
CA ALA A 243 -8.12 -4.07 -8.83
C ALA A 243 -7.05 -4.31 -7.76
N LEU A 244 -6.70 -5.58 -7.57
CA LEU A 244 -5.74 -6.04 -6.58
C LEU A 244 -4.37 -5.38 -6.76
N SER A 245 -3.77 -5.00 -5.63
CA SER A 245 -2.44 -4.41 -5.55
C SER A 245 -1.65 -5.13 -4.45
N LEU A 246 -0.69 -4.47 -3.80
CA LEU A 246 -0.02 -5.00 -2.63
C LEU A 246 -1.02 -5.37 -1.54
N ILE A 247 -0.77 -6.47 -0.84
CA ILE A 247 -1.67 -6.99 0.19
C ILE A 247 -1.07 -6.74 1.57
N HIS A 248 -1.92 -6.30 2.48
CA HIS A 248 -1.67 -6.24 3.91
C HIS A 248 -2.62 -7.22 4.62
N ILE A 249 -2.09 -8.27 5.22
CA ILE A 249 -2.86 -9.31 5.90
C ILE A 249 -2.78 -9.08 7.41
N SER A 250 -3.89 -9.27 8.11
CA SER A 250 -3.97 -9.13 9.56
C SER A 250 -4.86 -10.20 10.20
N GLU A 251 -4.53 -10.57 11.42
CA GLU A 251 -5.35 -11.45 12.25
C GLU A 251 -6.60 -10.69 12.74
N PRO A 252 -7.83 -11.22 12.50
CA PRO A 252 -9.07 -10.47 12.78
C PRO A 252 -9.32 -10.25 14.28
N THR A 253 -8.91 -11.19 15.13
CA THR A 253 -9.23 -11.16 16.57
C THR A 253 -8.39 -10.15 17.36
N ARG A 254 -7.16 -9.89 16.96
CA ARG A 254 -6.22 -9.01 17.67
C ARG A 254 -5.87 -7.74 16.90
N ARG A 255 -6.37 -7.55 15.68
CA ARG A 255 -5.96 -6.47 14.76
C ARG A 255 -4.43 -6.38 14.61
N VAL A 256 -3.75 -7.52 14.74
CA VAL A 256 -2.30 -7.67 14.56
C VAL A 256 -2.00 -7.79 13.08
N VAL A 257 -0.94 -7.15 12.64
CA VAL A 257 -0.42 -7.25 11.28
C VAL A 257 0.55 -8.43 11.21
N ILE A 258 0.39 -9.26 10.22
CA ILE A 258 1.24 -10.42 9.99
C ILE A 258 2.14 -10.16 8.80
#